data_eb6b41895257fd9abda9718adaf71ef2
#
_entry.id   eb6b41895257fd9abda9718adaf71ef2
#
_cell.length_a   1.000
_cell.length_b   1.000
_cell.length_c   1.000
_cell.angle_alpha   90.00
_cell.angle_beta   90.00
_cell.angle_gamma   90.00
#
_symmetry.space_group_name_H-M   'P 1'
#
loop_
_entity.id
_entity.type
_entity.pdbx_description
1 polymer ?
#
loop_
_entity_poly.entity_id
_entity_poly.type
_entity_poly.pdbx_seq_one_letter_code
_entity_poly.pdbx_strand_id
1 'polypeptide(L)' 'MQFNVEEDNLICLYHNADRRRTIAKLHAALPDMDEEMAALARQTLAKLDTMTDADFEAYQFHFTDE' A
#
# COMPACT_ATOMS: atom_id res chain seq x y z
N MET A 1 7.54 4.41 10.70
CA MET A 1 6.17 4.31 10.20
C MET A 1 5.78 2.87 10.02
N GLN A 2 4.60 2.51 10.45
CA GLN A 2 4.14 1.14 10.35
C GLN A 2 2.74 1.07 9.79
N PHE A 3 2.48 -0.03 9.10
CA PHE A 3 1.16 -0.32 8.58
C PHE A 3 0.49 -1.36 9.48
N ASN A 4 -0.80 -1.25 9.64
CA ASN A 4 -1.53 -2.29 10.35
C ASN A 4 -1.74 -3.50 9.42
N VAL A 5 -2.34 -4.55 9.95
CA VAL A 5 -2.48 -5.79 9.20
C VAL A 5 -3.30 -5.57 7.92
N GLU A 6 -4.36 -4.81 8.03
CA GLU A 6 -5.21 -4.56 6.86
C GLU A 6 -4.47 -3.77 5.79
N GLU A 7 -3.69 -2.79 6.22
CA GLU A 7 -2.90 -2.00 5.29
C GLU A 7 -1.83 -2.85 4.64
N ASP A 8 -1.17 -3.70 5.42
CA ASP A 8 -0.18 -4.61 4.86
C ASP A 8 -0.80 -5.52 3.80
N ASN A 9 -1.96 -6.08 4.10
CA ASN A 9 -2.63 -6.96 3.15
C ASN A 9 -2.96 -6.22 1.87
N LEU A 10 -3.42 -5.00 1.99
CA LEU A 10 -3.78 -4.21 0.81
C LEU A 10 -2.54 -3.92 -0.02
N ILE A 11 -1.46 -3.55 0.63
CA ILE A 11 -0.22 -3.29 -0.09
C ILE A 11 0.26 -4.55 -0.80
N CYS A 12 0.18 -5.69 -0.13
CA CYS A 12 0.61 -6.93 -0.76
C CYS A 12 -0.19 -7.25 -2.01
N LEU A 13 -1.47 -6.93 -2.02
CA LEU A 13 -2.30 -7.16 -3.20
C LEU A 13 -1.89 -6.28 -4.37
N TYR A 14 -1.44 -5.08 -4.10
CA TYR A 14 -1.14 -4.11 -5.14
C TYR A 14 0.34 -3.77 -5.24
N HIS A 15 1.17 -4.51 -4.54
CA HIS A 15 2.61 -4.24 -4.52
C HIS A 15 3.20 -4.31 -5.92
N ASN A 16 4.11 -3.38 -6.19
CA ASN A 16 4.78 -3.38 -7.47
C ASN A 16 6.26 -3.13 -7.22
N ALA A 17 7.01 -2.91 -8.29
CA ALA A 17 8.45 -2.85 -8.22
C ALA A 17 8.95 -1.77 -7.27
N ASP A 18 8.24 -0.64 -7.20
CA ASP A 18 8.69 0.43 -6.33
C ASP A 18 7.49 1.14 -5.71
N ARG A 19 7.79 2.07 -4.83
CA ARG A 19 6.76 2.77 -4.07
C ARG A 19 5.82 3.54 -4.99
N ARG A 20 6.37 4.22 -5.96
CA ARG A 20 5.56 5.06 -6.85
C ARG A 20 4.57 4.25 -7.65
N ARG A 21 5.00 3.09 -8.14
CA ARG A 21 4.12 2.22 -8.91
C ARG A 21 3.06 1.60 -8.03
N THR A 22 3.42 1.25 -6.81
CA THR A 22 2.44 0.74 -5.86
C THR A 22 1.37 1.78 -5.58
N ILE A 23 1.79 3.03 -5.37
CA ILE A 23 0.85 4.12 -5.15
C ILE A 23 -0.06 4.30 -6.35
N ALA A 24 0.50 4.26 -7.54
CA ALA A 24 -0.28 4.43 -8.75
C ALA A 24 -1.31 3.34 -8.91
N LYS A 25 -0.93 2.10 -8.60
CA LYS A 25 -1.88 0.99 -8.69
C LYS A 25 -3.03 1.13 -7.70
N LEU A 26 -2.72 1.55 -6.48
CA LEU A 26 -3.76 1.78 -5.49
C LEU A 26 -4.70 2.89 -5.93
N HIS A 27 -4.14 3.98 -6.44
CA HIS A 27 -4.96 5.07 -6.95
C HIS A 27 -5.88 4.60 -8.07
N ALA A 28 -5.34 3.81 -8.98
CA ALA A 28 -6.13 3.34 -10.11
C ALA A 28 -7.25 2.42 -9.67
N ALA A 29 -7.06 1.72 -8.55
CA ALA A 29 -8.06 0.79 -8.06
C ALA A 29 -9.13 1.46 -7.22
N LEU A 30 -8.89 2.67 -6.74
CA LEU A 30 -9.84 3.34 -5.85
C LEU A 30 -11.26 3.39 -6.38
N PRO A 31 -11.48 3.76 -7.65
CA PRO A 31 -12.86 3.86 -8.14
C PRO A 31 -13.62 2.55 -8.11
N ASP A 32 -12.90 1.44 -8.09
CA ASP A 32 -13.54 0.12 -8.07
C ASP A 32 -13.77 -0.42 -6.68
N MET A 33 -13.32 0.30 -5.66
CA MET A 33 -13.43 -0.16 -4.29
C MET A 33 -14.71 0.36 -3.67
N ASP A 34 -15.26 -0.41 -2.71
CA ASP A 34 -16.37 0.10 -1.94
C ASP A 34 -15.86 1.15 -0.95
N GLU A 35 -16.78 1.74 -0.21
CA GLU A 35 -16.42 2.86 0.66
C GLU A 35 -15.42 2.48 1.72
N GLU A 36 -15.60 1.32 2.32
CA GLU A 36 -14.72 0.91 3.39
C GLU A 36 -13.31 0.64 2.88
N MET A 37 -13.25 -0.06 1.77
CA MET A 37 -11.95 -0.39 1.18
C MET A 37 -11.27 0.85 0.66
N ALA A 38 -12.03 1.76 0.06
CA ALA A 38 -11.46 3.02 -0.44
C ALA A 38 -10.91 3.86 0.70
N ALA A 39 -11.59 3.87 1.84
CA ALA A 39 -11.08 4.61 3.00
C ALA A 39 -9.77 4.02 3.48
N LEU A 40 -9.70 2.70 3.54
CA LEU A 40 -8.46 2.03 3.93
C LEU A 40 -7.35 2.32 2.93
N ALA A 41 -7.68 2.30 1.66
CA ALA A 41 -6.70 2.57 0.62
C ALA A 41 -6.17 3.99 0.71
N ARG A 42 -7.04 4.95 0.97
CA ARG A 42 -6.59 6.34 1.13
C ARG A 42 -5.67 6.49 2.32
N GLN A 43 -6.01 5.84 3.42
CA GLN A 43 -5.16 5.85 4.60
C GLN A 43 -3.79 5.25 4.29
N THR A 44 -3.78 4.14 3.59
CA THR A 44 -2.55 3.48 3.20
C THR A 44 -1.74 4.36 2.25
N LEU A 45 -2.41 4.98 1.29
CA LEU A 45 -1.76 5.87 0.36
C LEU A 45 -1.11 7.06 1.06
N ALA A 46 -1.78 7.61 2.06
CA ALA A 46 -1.21 8.72 2.81
C ALA A 46 0.09 8.32 3.47
N LYS A 47 0.13 7.12 4.02
CA LYS A 47 1.35 6.62 4.64
C LYS A 47 2.44 6.38 3.62
N LEU A 48 2.08 5.76 2.51
CA LEU A 48 3.05 5.51 1.44
C LEU A 48 3.63 6.81 0.91
N ASP A 49 2.80 7.83 0.83
CA ASP A 49 3.22 9.12 0.30
C ASP A 49 4.21 9.82 1.22
N THR A 50 4.15 9.56 2.50
CA THR A 50 5.08 10.18 3.45
C THR A 50 6.38 9.41 3.60
N MET A 51 6.45 8.18 3.10
CA MET A 51 7.69 7.40 3.13
C MET A 51 8.61 7.83 2.01
N THR A 52 9.90 7.57 2.21
CA THR A 52 10.84 7.70 1.11
C THR A 52 10.93 6.36 0.40
N ASP A 53 11.55 6.36 -0.77
CA ASP A 53 11.78 5.11 -1.48
C ASP A 53 12.66 4.18 -0.68
N ALA A 54 13.65 4.73 0.01
CA ALA A 54 14.51 3.91 0.85
C ALA A 54 13.74 3.27 1.99
N ASP A 55 12.82 4.03 2.60
CA ASP A 55 11.97 3.49 3.66
C ASP A 55 11.09 2.36 3.13
N PHE A 56 10.56 2.53 1.95
CA PHE A 56 9.70 1.52 1.35
C PHE A 56 10.48 0.22 1.11
N GLU A 57 11.69 0.36 0.60
CA GLU A 57 12.51 -0.81 0.34
C GLU A 57 12.94 -1.51 1.63
N ALA A 58 13.21 -0.73 2.66
CA ALA A 58 13.62 -1.28 3.94
C ALA A 58 12.47 -1.93 4.68
N TYR A 59 11.25 -1.48 4.44
CA TYR A 59 10.10 -2.02 5.14
C TYR A 59 9.82 -3.43 4.62
N GLN A 60 9.72 -4.36 5.55
CA GLN A 60 9.53 -5.74 5.14
C GLN A 60 8.07 -6.08 5.20
N PHE A 61 7.45 -6.11 4.05
CA PHE A 61 6.08 -6.54 3.96
C PHE A 61 6.01 -8.05 4.10
N HIS A 62 4.99 -8.52 4.76
CA HIS A 62 4.85 -9.95 4.97
C HIS A 62 4.09 -10.55 3.81
N PHE A 63 4.84 -10.95 2.82
CA PHE A 63 4.24 -11.62 1.69
C PHE A 63 4.06 -13.08 2.02
N THR A 64 3.17 -13.71 1.37
CA THR A 64 2.74 -14.99 1.80
C THR A 64 3.64 -16.10 1.44
N ASP A 65 4.64 -15.90 0.76
CA ASP A 65 5.38 -17.00 0.43
C ASP A 65 6.22 -17.39 1.47
N GLU A 66 6.12 -17.73 2.14
CA GLU A 66 6.94 -18.21 2.91
C GLU A 66 6.76 -18.80 3.52
#